data_19f50aac0c7c6b2a3138c50659e2e775
#
_entry.id   19f50aac0c7c6b2a3138c50659e2e775
#
_cell.length_a   1.000
_cell.length_b   1.000
_cell.length_c   1.000
_cell.angle_alpha   90.00
_cell.angle_beta   90.00
_cell.angle_gamma   90.00
#
_symmetry.space_group_name_H-M   'P 1'
#
loop_
_entity.id
_entity.type
_entity.pdbx_description
1 polymer ?
#
loop_
_entity_poly.entity_id
_entity_poly.type
_entity_poly.pdbx_seq_one_letter_code
_entity_poly.pdbx_strand_id
1 'polypeptide(L)'
;FIDTWVQPGWLVSVEFDFVEGQGQYPFTVVRNLWNYDRLVYGDPTIPVDISTIQEYLPNDTEEAYIRITTTGHGQGNTENAAEFSDKRHDILINGEVSHVHNFWRPDCEFNDCSPQNGTWQYDRAGFCPGDKVDAQNLSILDFSLPGNTVEFDYVLEDYFNQCSPNNPSCVNGVTCTSCAYNNTGHTEPFYYIGSQLIIHTTNKHSNADVYLSISDQDTSMNSVDIYLENYVPVYGVSFKLDLSQLEIQGDGDLSFEDGVSGRAEESNWTVSINGEGLIVALAQGSGEPIQPGEGILTRIQLNLENISISVSYT
;
A
#
# COMPACT_ATOMS: atom_id res chain seq x y z
N PHE A 1 3.17 -17.19 -1.63
CA PHE A 1 2.90 -18.05 -0.48
C PHE A 1 2.69 -19.47 -1.01
N ILE A 2 3.39 -20.46 -0.48
CA ILE A 2 3.19 -21.86 -0.87
C ILE A 2 2.91 -22.61 0.41
N ASP A 3 1.68 -23.02 0.59
CA ASP A 3 1.26 -23.88 1.69
C ASP A 3 1.09 -25.33 1.18
N THR A 4 1.55 -26.27 1.97
CA THR A 4 1.39 -27.68 1.64
C THR A 4 0.98 -28.48 2.86
N TRP A 5 -0.15 -29.15 2.76
CA TRP A 5 -0.71 -30.08 3.73
C TRP A 5 -0.61 -31.53 3.29
N VAL A 6 0.07 -31.76 2.16
CA VAL A 6 0.30 -33.09 1.58
C VAL A 6 1.80 -33.40 1.61
N GLN A 7 2.17 -34.56 2.14
CA GLN A 7 3.54 -35.07 2.06
C GLN A 7 3.74 -35.86 0.77
N PRO A 8 4.87 -35.67 0.06
CA PRO A 8 6.14 -35.05 0.47
C PRO A 8 6.23 -33.52 0.30
N GLY A 9 5.21 -32.81 -0.15
CA GLY A 9 5.23 -31.37 -0.37
C GLY A 9 5.63 -30.97 -1.79
N TRP A 10 5.91 -29.68 -1.99
CA TRP A 10 6.24 -29.10 -3.29
C TRP A 10 7.73 -28.81 -3.41
N LEU A 11 8.31 -29.09 -4.56
CA LEU A 11 9.64 -28.64 -4.94
C LEU A 11 9.43 -27.41 -5.85
N VAL A 12 9.94 -26.25 -5.42
CA VAL A 12 9.80 -25.01 -6.15
C VAL A 12 11.18 -24.51 -6.56
N SER A 13 11.33 -24.18 -7.84
CA SER A 13 12.49 -23.45 -8.37
C SER A 13 11.99 -22.10 -8.89
N VAL A 14 12.73 -21.04 -8.57
CA VAL A 14 12.45 -19.69 -9.05
C VAL A 14 13.71 -19.20 -9.76
N GLU A 15 13.55 -18.74 -11.00
CA GLU A 15 14.60 -18.13 -11.80
C GLU A 15 14.24 -16.69 -12.09
N PHE A 16 15.18 -15.77 -11.89
CA PHE A 16 15.04 -14.35 -12.21
C PHE A 16 15.98 -14.00 -13.36
N ASP A 17 15.40 -13.69 -14.50
CA ASP A 17 16.13 -13.19 -15.66
C ASP A 17 16.15 -11.67 -15.65
N PHE A 18 17.33 -11.08 -15.49
CA PHE A 18 17.52 -9.62 -15.57
C PHE A 18 17.98 -9.28 -16.99
N VAL A 19 17.08 -8.65 -17.76
CA VAL A 19 17.35 -8.21 -19.12
C VAL A 19 17.71 -6.73 -19.11
N GLU A 20 18.90 -6.38 -19.62
CA GLU A 20 19.32 -4.99 -19.76
C GLU A 20 18.46 -4.29 -20.82
N GLY A 21 17.93 -3.12 -20.49
CA GLY A 21 17.09 -2.33 -21.38
C GLY A 21 16.50 -1.13 -20.68
N GLN A 22 15.90 -0.22 -21.46
CA GLN A 22 15.12 0.88 -20.92
C GLN A 22 13.68 0.39 -20.70
N GLY A 23 13.17 0.57 -19.49
CA GLY A 23 11.74 0.38 -19.20
C GLY A 23 10.89 1.42 -19.92
N GLN A 24 9.59 1.17 -20.02
CA GLN A 24 8.63 2.12 -20.59
C GLN A 24 8.61 3.42 -19.77
N TYR A 25 8.71 3.29 -18.45
CA TYR A 25 8.80 4.39 -17.49
C TYR A 25 10.16 4.41 -16.81
N PRO A 26 10.74 5.60 -16.55
CA PRO A 26 12.07 5.69 -15.94
C PRO A 26 12.08 5.23 -14.47
N PHE A 27 11.00 5.49 -13.73
CA PHE A 27 10.90 5.13 -12.33
C PHE A 27 9.54 4.54 -11.97
N THR A 28 9.53 3.75 -10.88
CA THR A 28 8.32 3.11 -10.37
C THR A 28 8.34 3.12 -8.85
N VAL A 29 7.25 3.59 -8.26
CA VAL A 29 6.95 3.48 -6.83
C VAL A 29 5.93 2.36 -6.64
N VAL A 30 6.13 1.52 -5.62
CA VAL A 30 5.22 0.42 -5.27
C VAL A 30 4.79 0.58 -3.82
N ARG A 31 3.48 0.63 -3.58
CA ARG A 31 2.87 0.69 -2.25
C ARG A 31 2.01 -0.54 -2.03
N ASN A 32 2.06 -1.11 -0.83
CA ASN A 32 1.13 -2.17 -0.47
C ASN A 32 -0.21 -1.56 -0.09
N LEU A 33 -1.29 -2.09 -0.66
CA LEU A 33 -2.65 -1.77 -0.27
C LEU A 33 -3.19 -2.88 0.64
N TRP A 34 -4.21 -3.61 0.19
CA TRP A 34 -4.83 -4.66 0.99
C TRP A 34 -4.09 -5.99 0.82
N ASN A 35 -3.66 -6.57 1.94
CA ASN A 35 -3.00 -7.86 1.97
C ASN A 35 -3.59 -8.72 3.09
N TYR A 36 -4.44 -9.66 2.72
CA TYR A 36 -5.12 -10.55 3.66
C TYR A 36 -4.78 -12.00 3.36
N ASP A 37 -4.11 -12.65 4.27
CA ASP A 37 -3.84 -14.09 4.20
C ASP A 37 -5.12 -14.92 4.41
N ARG A 38 -6.10 -14.37 5.09
CA ARG A 38 -7.39 -15.01 5.33
C ARG A 38 -8.42 -13.98 5.78
N LEU A 39 -9.14 -13.40 4.84
CA LEU A 39 -10.28 -12.54 5.13
C LEU A 39 -11.53 -13.42 5.26
N VAL A 40 -11.97 -13.69 6.49
CA VAL A 40 -13.18 -14.48 6.77
C VAL A 40 -14.41 -13.73 6.26
N TYR A 41 -15.32 -14.45 5.59
CA TYR A 41 -16.45 -13.84 4.92
C TYR A 41 -17.78 -14.43 5.41
N GLY A 42 -18.64 -13.56 5.97
CA GLY A 42 -19.99 -13.87 6.38
C GLY A 42 -20.14 -14.61 7.71
N ASP A 43 -19.08 -14.71 8.52
CA ASP A 43 -19.22 -15.23 9.88
C ASP A 43 -19.94 -14.20 10.77
N PRO A 44 -21.00 -14.60 11.53
CA PRO A 44 -21.77 -13.66 12.35
C PRO A 44 -21.00 -13.04 13.51
N THR A 45 -19.84 -13.59 13.86
CA THR A 45 -19.00 -13.12 14.99
C THR A 45 -17.72 -12.43 14.53
N ILE A 46 -17.41 -12.50 13.23
CA ILE A 46 -16.21 -11.92 12.64
C ILE A 46 -16.66 -10.96 11.54
N PRO A 47 -16.73 -9.65 11.81
CA PRO A 47 -17.06 -8.68 10.79
C PRO A 47 -15.98 -8.64 9.72
N VAL A 48 -16.37 -8.43 8.46
CA VAL A 48 -15.43 -8.08 7.41
C VAL A 48 -14.97 -6.65 7.66
N ASP A 49 -13.70 -6.49 7.99
CA ASP A 49 -13.08 -5.20 8.28
C ASP A 49 -11.91 -5.00 7.32
N ILE A 50 -12.14 -4.18 6.29
CA ILE A 50 -11.12 -3.78 5.31
C ILE A 50 -10.90 -2.28 5.48
N SER A 51 -9.70 -1.93 5.90
CA SER A 51 -9.37 -0.53 6.17
C SER A 51 -9.34 0.30 4.89
N THR A 52 -9.91 1.50 4.96
CA THR A 52 -9.68 2.57 4.00
C THR A 52 -8.20 2.95 3.98
N ILE A 53 -7.62 3.11 2.81
CA ILE A 53 -6.21 3.46 2.62
C ILE A 53 -6.13 4.78 1.87
N GLN A 54 -5.22 5.66 2.30
CA GLN A 54 -4.93 6.90 1.61
C GLN A 54 -3.48 6.87 1.12
N GLU A 55 -3.27 7.20 -0.15
CA GLU A 55 -1.96 7.29 -0.77
C GLU A 55 -1.82 8.55 -1.61
N TYR A 56 -0.65 9.15 -1.59
CA TYR A 56 -0.33 10.30 -2.40
C TYR A 56 0.19 9.88 -3.78
N LEU A 57 -0.35 10.48 -4.83
CA LEU A 57 0.18 10.36 -6.19
C LEU A 57 1.14 11.53 -6.47
N PRO A 58 2.44 11.30 -6.70
CA PRO A 58 3.38 12.35 -7.07
C PRO A 58 2.90 13.23 -8.23
N ASN A 59 3.30 14.48 -8.24
CA ASN A 59 2.89 15.45 -9.28
C ASN A 59 3.28 15.02 -10.70
N ASP A 60 4.35 14.26 -10.82
CA ASP A 60 4.93 13.77 -12.07
C ASP A 60 4.52 12.33 -12.41
N THR A 61 3.43 11.84 -11.82
CA THR A 61 2.85 10.53 -12.13
C THR A 61 2.37 10.49 -13.59
N GLU A 62 2.88 9.54 -14.36
CA GLU A 62 2.48 9.28 -15.74
C GLU A 62 1.44 8.15 -15.87
N GLU A 63 1.54 7.14 -15.02
CA GLU A 63 0.58 6.04 -14.92
C GLU A 63 0.45 5.59 -13.47
N ALA A 64 -0.76 5.26 -13.05
CA ALA A 64 -1.00 4.64 -11.76
C ALA A 64 -2.14 3.63 -11.86
N TYR A 65 -1.94 2.45 -11.22
CA TYR A 65 -2.97 1.41 -11.18
C TYR A 65 -2.85 0.55 -9.92
N ILE A 66 -3.97 -0.01 -9.50
CA ILE A 66 -4.00 -1.06 -8.50
C ILE A 66 -3.75 -2.39 -9.21
N ARG A 67 -2.69 -3.09 -8.82
CA ARG A 67 -2.46 -4.47 -9.19
C ARG A 67 -3.01 -5.37 -8.09
N ILE A 68 -4.04 -6.16 -8.40
CA ILE A 68 -4.77 -6.95 -7.41
C ILE A 68 -4.95 -8.39 -7.85
N THR A 69 -4.82 -9.29 -6.87
CA THR A 69 -5.10 -10.71 -6.99
C THR A 69 -5.99 -11.13 -5.85
N THR A 70 -7.09 -11.81 -6.16
CA THR A 70 -8.03 -12.34 -5.15
C THR A 70 -8.37 -13.78 -5.49
N THR A 71 -8.40 -14.65 -4.47
CA THR A 71 -8.92 -16.01 -4.58
C THR A 71 -9.87 -16.31 -3.43
N GLY A 72 -11.00 -16.93 -3.76
CA GLY A 72 -12.03 -17.32 -2.79
C GLY A 72 -11.93 -18.79 -2.45
N HIS A 73 -12.16 -19.13 -1.18
CA HIS A 73 -12.05 -20.46 -0.63
C HIS A 73 -13.22 -20.77 0.30
N GLY A 74 -13.67 -22.02 0.29
CA GLY A 74 -14.72 -22.53 1.15
C GLY A 74 -15.83 -23.25 0.38
N GLN A 75 -16.39 -24.27 1.01
CA GLN A 75 -17.50 -25.05 0.49
C GLN A 75 -18.36 -25.60 1.63
N GLY A 76 -19.56 -26.09 1.30
CA GLY A 76 -20.48 -26.63 2.31
C GLY A 76 -21.09 -25.56 3.23
N ASN A 77 -20.92 -24.31 2.87
CA ASN A 77 -21.53 -23.15 3.49
C ASN A 77 -22.73 -22.64 2.66
N THR A 78 -23.36 -21.55 3.10
CA THR A 78 -24.46 -20.94 2.37
C THR A 78 -23.96 -20.51 0.98
N GLU A 79 -24.64 -20.95 -0.08
CA GLU A 79 -24.29 -20.65 -1.48
C GLU A 79 -22.92 -21.16 -1.97
N ASN A 80 -22.21 -21.94 -1.16
CA ASN A 80 -20.83 -22.32 -1.40
C ASN A 80 -19.87 -21.13 -1.57
N ALA A 81 -20.13 -20.02 -0.88
CA ALA A 81 -19.23 -18.88 -0.85
C ALA A 81 -17.94 -19.27 -0.07
N ALA A 82 -16.83 -18.71 -0.35
CA ALA A 82 -16.41 -17.73 -1.35
C ALA A 82 -15.85 -18.41 -2.62
N GLU A 83 -15.70 -19.76 -2.60
CA GLU A 83 -15.01 -20.49 -3.66
C GLU A 83 -15.90 -20.70 -4.91
N PHE A 84 -17.14 -21.13 -4.71
CA PHE A 84 -18.05 -21.54 -5.80
C PHE A 84 -19.26 -20.61 -5.98
N SER A 85 -19.13 -19.36 -5.58
CA SER A 85 -20.15 -18.33 -5.75
C SER A 85 -19.51 -17.06 -6.25
N ASP A 86 -20.03 -16.52 -7.34
CA ASP A 86 -19.59 -15.25 -7.90
C ASP A 86 -20.12 -14.11 -7.03
N LYS A 87 -19.27 -13.58 -6.16
CA LYS A 87 -19.58 -12.49 -5.25
C LYS A 87 -19.00 -11.18 -5.78
N ARG A 88 -19.77 -10.11 -5.64
CA ARG A 88 -19.35 -8.79 -6.09
C ARG A 88 -18.34 -8.17 -5.15
N HIS A 89 -17.24 -7.69 -5.71
CA HIS A 89 -16.21 -6.92 -5.02
C HIS A 89 -16.05 -5.58 -5.73
N ASP A 90 -16.24 -4.50 -5.01
CA ASP A 90 -16.12 -3.13 -5.52
C ASP A 90 -14.84 -2.48 -5.00
N ILE A 91 -14.14 -1.78 -5.89
CA ILE A 91 -13.06 -0.86 -5.53
C ILE A 91 -13.61 0.55 -5.67
N LEU A 92 -13.52 1.31 -4.58
CA LEU A 92 -13.89 2.71 -4.57
C LEU A 92 -12.63 3.59 -4.61
N ILE A 93 -12.71 4.67 -5.35
CA ILE A 93 -11.71 5.73 -5.37
C ILE A 93 -12.41 7.03 -4.96
N ASN A 94 -11.92 7.65 -3.88
CA ASN A 94 -12.51 8.87 -3.32
C ASN A 94 -14.02 8.75 -3.01
N GLY A 95 -14.42 7.57 -2.49
CA GLY A 95 -15.80 7.27 -2.09
C GLY A 95 -16.74 6.85 -3.23
N GLU A 96 -16.30 6.85 -4.48
CA GLU A 96 -17.10 6.45 -5.64
C GLU A 96 -16.65 5.12 -6.21
N VAL A 97 -17.59 4.24 -6.58
CA VAL A 97 -17.26 2.95 -7.20
C VAL A 97 -16.57 3.19 -8.53
N SER A 98 -15.29 2.90 -8.58
CA SER A 98 -14.44 3.04 -9.77
C SER A 98 -14.36 1.76 -10.59
N HIS A 99 -14.23 0.62 -9.91
CA HIS A 99 -14.09 -0.68 -10.55
C HIS A 99 -14.93 -1.74 -9.86
N VAL A 100 -15.46 -2.66 -10.64
CA VAL A 100 -15.93 -3.97 -10.16
C VAL A 100 -14.79 -4.95 -10.38
N HIS A 101 -14.22 -5.48 -9.31
CA HIS A 101 -13.14 -6.46 -9.37
C HIS A 101 -13.72 -7.84 -9.71
N ASN A 102 -13.77 -8.15 -11.00
CA ASN A 102 -14.28 -9.43 -11.49
C ASN A 102 -13.13 -10.43 -11.64
N PHE A 103 -13.04 -11.38 -10.73
CA PHE A 103 -12.02 -12.44 -10.73
C PHE A 103 -12.63 -13.84 -10.88
N TRP A 104 -13.92 -13.94 -11.21
CA TRP A 104 -14.59 -15.22 -11.45
C TRP A 104 -13.95 -15.98 -12.62
N ARG A 105 -13.70 -17.28 -12.44
CA ARG A 105 -13.13 -18.19 -13.45
C ARG A 105 -14.19 -19.20 -13.92
N PRO A 106 -14.81 -18.96 -15.10
CA PRO A 106 -15.81 -19.85 -15.68
C PRO A 106 -15.21 -20.92 -16.61
N ASP A 107 -13.90 -21.10 -16.58
CA ASP A 107 -13.12 -21.86 -17.56
C ASP A 107 -12.26 -22.97 -16.95
N CYS A 108 -12.49 -23.33 -15.69
CA CYS A 108 -11.65 -24.31 -15.00
C CYS A 108 -11.66 -25.71 -15.64
N GLU A 109 -12.76 -26.10 -16.28
CA GLU A 109 -12.83 -27.38 -17.00
C GLU A 109 -11.88 -27.49 -18.20
N PHE A 110 -11.39 -26.35 -18.71
CA PHE A 110 -10.51 -26.27 -19.88
C PHE A 110 -9.04 -26.08 -19.53
N ASN A 111 -8.66 -26.06 -18.25
CA ASN A 111 -7.27 -25.84 -17.89
C ASN A 111 -6.36 -27.00 -18.30
N ASP A 112 -5.09 -26.69 -18.60
CA ASP A 112 -4.11 -27.64 -19.11
C ASP A 112 -3.75 -28.77 -18.13
N CYS A 113 -4.04 -28.59 -16.84
CA CYS A 113 -3.78 -29.59 -15.81
C CYS A 113 -4.95 -30.60 -15.66
N SER A 114 -5.82 -30.71 -16.64
CA SER A 114 -6.92 -31.66 -16.65
C SER A 114 -6.48 -33.05 -17.17
N PRO A 115 -7.08 -34.19 -16.72
CA PRO A 115 -8.01 -34.29 -15.59
C PRO A 115 -7.31 -34.36 -14.24
N GLN A 116 -7.98 -33.91 -13.19
CA GLN A 116 -7.51 -33.98 -11.82
C GLN A 116 -8.52 -34.70 -10.93
N ASN A 117 -8.14 -35.02 -9.69
CA ASN A 117 -9.07 -35.49 -8.68
C ASN A 117 -9.80 -34.31 -8.02
N GLY A 118 -11.02 -34.56 -7.53
CA GLY A 118 -11.79 -33.56 -6.78
C GLY A 118 -12.65 -32.65 -7.65
N THR A 119 -12.79 -31.40 -7.25
CA THR A 119 -13.74 -30.43 -7.80
C THR A 119 -13.10 -29.47 -8.83
N TRP A 120 -12.01 -29.86 -9.44
CA TRP A 120 -11.17 -29.02 -10.30
C TRP A 120 -11.91 -28.38 -11.49
N GLN A 121 -12.93 -29.06 -12.01
CA GLN A 121 -13.66 -28.67 -13.22
C GLN A 121 -14.71 -27.57 -13.01
N TYR A 122 -15.04 -27.26 -11.75
CA TYR A 122 -16.09 -26.28 -11.47
C TYR A 122 -15.55 -24.86 -11.48
N ASP A 123 -16.37 -23.96 -11.98
CA ASP A 123 -16.14 -22.53 -11.94
C ASP A 123 -15.93 -22.06 -10.51
N ARG A 124 -15.03 -21.10 -10.32
CA ARG A 124 -14.71 -20.62 -8.99
C ARG A 124 -14.07 -19.23 -8.94
N ALA A 125 -13.98 -18.72 -7.74
CA ALA A 125 -13.46 -17.38 -7.48
C ALA A 125 -11.92 -17.33 -7.56
N GLY A 126 -11.39 -16.75 -8.62
CA GLY A 126 -10.02 -16.30 -8.77
C GLY A 126 -8.98 -17.34 -9.17
N PHE A 127 -9.26 -18.62 -9.12
CA PHE A 127 -8.27 -19.64 -9.48
C PHE A 127 -8.89 -20.89 -10.08
N CYS A 128 -8.15 -21.59 -10.91
CA CYS A 128 -8.45 -22.97 -11.28
C CYS A 128 -7.32 -23.85 -10.75
N PRO A 129 -7.61 -25.02 -10.13
CA PRO A 129 -6.56 -25.90 -9.61
C PRO A 129 -5.54 -26.28 -10.69
N GLY A 130 -4.26 -25.99 -10.43
CA GLY A 130 -3.17 -26.27 -11.35
C GLY A 130 -2.91 -25.21 -12.41
N ASP A 131 -3.71 -24.15 -12.47
CA ASP A 131 -3.49 -23.01 -13.36
C ASP A 131 -2.93 -21.79 -12.59
N LYS A 132 -2.41 -20.81 -13.33
CA LYS A 132 -1.97 -19.54 -12.78
C LYS A 132 -3.14 -18.71 -12.25
N VAL A 133 -2.87 -17.89 -11.29
CA VAL A 133 -3.80 -16.86 -10.83
C VAL A 133 -3.40 -15.53 -11.48
N ASP A 134 -4.29 -14.97 -12.29
CA ASP A 134 -4.00 -13.71 -12.99
C ASP A 134 -4.28 -12.51 -12.09
N ALA A 135 -3.30 -11.60 -12.03
CA ALA A 135 -3.49 -10.31 -11.40
C ALA A 135 -4.23 -9.36 -12.36
N GLN A 136 -5.14 -8.55 -11.83
CA GLN A 136 -5.78 -7.47 -12.57
C GLN A 136 -5.07 -6.14 -12.31
N ASN A 137 -4.99 -5.29 -13.32
CA ASN A 137 -4.51 -3.92 -13.22
C ASN A 137 -5.71 -2.98 -13.41
N LEU A 138 -6.02 -2.19 -12.40
CA LEU A 138 -7.16 -1.28 -12.36
C LEU A 138 -6.64 0.16 -12.38
N SER A 139 -6.92 0.91 -13.47
CA SER A 139 -6.44 2.28 -13.66
C SER A 139 -6.94 3.23 -12.56
N ILE A 140 -6.10 4.17 -12.16
CA ILE A 140 -6.45 5.18 -11.15
C ILE A 140 -6.60 6.57 -11.77
N LEU A 141 -5.80 6.91 -12.79
CA LEU A 141 -5.75 8.25 -13.35
C LEU A 141 -7.06 8.68 -14.05
N ASP A 142 -7.96 7.72 -14.31
CA ASP A 142 -9.31 8.02 -14.77
C ASP A 142 -10.21 8.61 -13.66
N PHE A 143 -9.82 8.47 -12.38
CA PHE A 143 -10.60 8.83 -11.20
C PHE A 143 -9.90 9.82 -10.29
N SER A 144 -8.59 10.02 -10.45
CA SER A 144 -7.81 10.98 -9.66
C SER A 144 -6.66 11.53 -10.46
N LEU A 145 -6.25 12.76 -10.15
CA LEU A 145 -5.16 13.45 -10.84
C LEU A 145 -3.84 13.31 -10.04
N PRO A 146 -2.69 13.34 -10.73
CA PRO A 146 -1.38 13.51 -10.06
C PRO A 146 -1.38 14.73 -9.12
N GLY A 147 -0.58 14.65 -8.06
CA GLY A 147 -0.47 15.70 -7.04
C GLY A 147 -1.57 15.65 -5.97
N ASN A 148 -2.46 14.66 -6.00
CA ASN A 148 -3.51 14.52 -5.01
C ASN A 148 -3.30 13.27 -4.12
N THR A 149 -3.84 13.36 -2.91
CA THR A 149 -4.06 12.16 -2.08
C THR A 149 -5.32 11.47 -2.55
N VAL A 150 -5.25 10.17 -2.72
CA VAL A 150 -6.33 9.31 -3.19
C VAL A 150 -6.74 8.38 -2.06
N GLU A 151 -8.03 8.30 -1.82
CA GLU A 151 -8.62 7.38 -0.88
C GLU A 151 -9.11 6.12 -1.61
N PHE A 152 -8.77 4.97 -1.08
CA PHE A 152 -9.11 3.66 -1.61
C PHE A 152 -9.92 2.85 -0.61
N ASP A 153 -11.06 2.32 -1.05
CA ASP A 153 -11.86 1.36 -0.29
C ASP A 153 -12.06 0.08 -1.10
N TYR A 154 -12.11 -1.04 -0.39
CA TYR A 154 -12.45 -2.34 -0.95
C TYR A 154 -13.70 -2.88 -0.27
N VAL A 155 -14.76 -3.02 -1.02
CA VAL A 155 -16.09 -3.37 -0.50
C VAL A 155 -16.55 -4.69 -1.09
N LEU A 156 -16.89 -5.64 -0.23
CA LEU A 156 -17.52 -6.90 -0.60
C LEU A 156 -19.04 -6.76 -0.50
N GLU A 157 -19.78 -7.46 -1.36
CA GLU A 157 -21.23 -7.53 -1.20
C GLU A 157 -21.60 -8.14 0.15
N ASP A 158 -22.72 -7.70 0.70
CA ASP A 158 -23.23 -8.23 1.97
C ASP A 158 -23.53 -9.73 1.85
N TYR A 159 -22.97 -10.51 2.77
CA TYR A 159 -23.18 -11.94 2.82
C TYR A 159 -23.24 -12.44 4.26
N PHE A 160 -24.14 -13.36 4.53
CA PHE A 160 -24.28 -14.02 5.81
C PHE A 160 -24.21 -15.54 5.64
N ASN A 161 -23.21 -16.16 6.25
CA ASN A 161 -23.06 -17.60 6.26
C ASN A 161 -24.00 -18.25 7.31
N GLN A 162 -25.21 -18.63 6.88
CA GLN A 162 -26.15 -19.31 7.78
C GLN A 162 -25.61 -20.62 8.33
N CYS A 163 -24.67 -21.25 7.61
CA CYS A 163 -24.04 -22.52 7.98
C CYS A 163 -22.85 -22.36 8.94
N SER A 164 -22.48 -21.13 9.32
CA SER A 164 -21.37 -20.92 10.25
C SER A 164 -21.58 -21.68 11.55
N PRO A 165 -20.56 -22.37 12.10
CA PRO A 165 -20.59 -22.95 13.42
C PRO A 165 -20.88 -21.92 14.54
N ASN A 166 -20.61 -20.65 14.27
CA ASN A 166 -20.86 -19.53 15.15
C ASN A 166 -22.29 -18.98 15.05
N ASN A 167 -23.10 -19.51 14.13
CA ASN A 167 -24.54 -19.21 14.06
C ASN A 167 -25.32 -20.14 15.01
N PRO A 168 -25.83 -19.66 16.15
CA PRO A 168 -26.50 -20.50 17.12
C PRO A 168 -27.81 -21.11 16.61
N SER A 169 -28.37 -20.57 15.53
CA SER A 169 -29.59 -21.06 14.90
C SER A 169 -29.34 -22.21 13.95
N CYS A 170 -28.11 -22.53 13.63
CA CYS A 170 -27.74 -23.57 12.71
C CYS A 170 -27.20 -24.81 13.43
N VAL A 171 -27.95 -25.92 13.32
CA VAL A 171 -27.46 -27.25 13.72
C VAL A 171 -27.32 -28.06 12.42
N ASN A 172 -26.09 -28.34 12.02
CA ASN A 172 -25.78 -29.02 10.78
C ASN A 172 -26.57 -30.31 10.63
N GLY A 173 -27.23 -30.47 9.46
CA GLY A 173 -28.08 -31.63 9.16
C GLY A 173 -29.40 -31.65 9.90
N VAL A 174 -29.71 -30.68 10.77
CA VAL A 174 -30.97 -30.60 11.55
C VAL A 174 -31.77 -29.35 11.17
N THR A 175 -31.25 -28.15 11.51
CA THR A 175 -31.92 -26.88 11.18
C THR A 175 -31.36 -26.22 9.94
N CYS A 176 -30.16 -26.62 9.51
CA CYS A 176 -29.47 -26.14 8.30
C CYS A 176 -29.13 -27.33 7.41
N THR A 177 -30.12 -27.92 6.74
CA THR A 177 -29.94 -29.13 5.94
C THR A 177 -29.13 -28.93 4.66
N SER A 178 -29.00 -27.70 4.21
CA SER A 178 -28.17 -27.31 3.04
C SER A 178 -26.69 -27.10 3.37
N CYS A 179 -26.32 -27.19 4.65
CA CYS A 179 -24.98 -26.83 5.13
C CYS A 179 -23.95 -27.98 5.07
N ALA A 180 -24.34 -29.17 4.61
CA ALA A 180 -23.45 -30.31 4.47
C ALA A 180 -23.31 -30.70 2.99
N TYR A 181 -22.81 -29.76 2.19
CA TYR A 181 -22.59 -29.99 0.76
C TYR A 181 -21.67 -31.19 0.52
N ASN A 182 -22.10 -32.14 -0.31
CA ASN A 182 -21.36 -33.38 -0.59
C ASN A 182 -20.93 -34.22 0.63
N ASN A 183 -21.60 -34.10 1.76
CA ASN A 183 -21.28 -34.81 3.02
C ASN A 183 -19.87 -34.50 3.59
N THR A 184 -19.20 -33.43 3.16
CA THR A 184 -17.85 -33.11 3.61
C THR A 184 -17.81 -32.10 4.76
N GLY A 185 -18.98 -31.63 5.19
CA GLY A 185 -19.08 -30.63 6.27
C GLY A 185 -18.82 -29.20 5.79
N HIS A 186 -19.00 -28.29 6.71
CA HIS A 186 -18.79 -26.86 6.49
C HIS A 186 -17.29 -26.53 6.43
N THR A 187 -16.90 -25.73 5.42
CA THR A 187 -15.64 -25.02 5.38
C THR A 187 -15.93 -23.53 5.42
N GLU A 188 -15.29 -22.81 6.35
CA GLU A 188 -15.48 -21.38 6.51
C GLU A 188 -15.08 -20.63 5.23
N PRO A 189 -15.96 -19.76 4.67
CA PRO A 189 -15.62 -18.98 3.50
C PRO A 189 -14.62 -17.88 3.84
N PHE A 190 -13.63 -17.71 3.00
CA PHE A 190 -12.64 -16.65 3.12
C PHE A 190 -12.00 -16.31 1.78
N TYR A 191 -11.38 -15.12 1.73
CA TYR A 191 -10.59 -14.68 0.60
C TYR A 191 -9.12 -14.51 0.97
N TYR A 192 -8.22 -14.86 0.06
CA TYR A 192 -6.87 -14.32 0.00
C TYR A 192 -6.89 -13.10 -0.90
N ILE A 193 -6.32 -12.00 -0.44
CA ILE A 193 -6.25 -10.75 -1.20
C ILE A 193 -4.81 -10.26 -1.13
N GLY A 194 -4.20 -10.00 -2.29
CA GLY A 194 -2.92 -9.35 -2.41
C GLY A 194 -3.02 -8.18 -3.37
N SER A 195 -2.70 -6.97 -2.94
CA SER A 195 -2.80 -5.80 -3.80
C SER A 195 -1.69 -4.79 -3.55
N GLN A 196 -1.32 -4.11 -4.62
CA GLN A 196 -0.32 -3.04 -4.63
C GLN A 196 -0.80 -1.90 -5.50
N LEU A 197 -0.50 -0.70 -5.08
CA LEU A 197 -0.52 0.48 -5.91
C LEU A 197 0.82 0.58 -6.64
N ILE A 198 0.78 0.62 -7.97
CA ILE A 198 1.94 0.81 -8.84
C ILE A 198 1.83 2.21 -9.43
N ILE A 199 2.85 3.03 -9.23
CA ILE A 199 2.91 4.41 -9.71
C ILE A 199 4.16 4.56 -10.57
N HIS A 200 3.99 4.96 -11.81
CA HIS A 200 5.10 5.27 -12.73
C HIS A 200 5.30 6.78 -12.82
N THR A 201 6.55 7.22 -12.67
CA THR A 201 6.90 8.63 -12.55
C THR A 201 8.07 9.00 -13.47
N THR A 202 8.21 10.30 -13.78
CA THR A 202 9.33 10.83 -14.57
C THR A 202 10.59 11.05 -13.72
N ASN A 203 10.42 11.31 -12.43
CA ASN A 203 11.51 11.49 -11.48
C ASN A 203 11.56 10.33 -10.49
N LYS A 204 12.72 10.17 -9.85
CA LYS A 204 12.89 9.16 -8.82
C LYS A 204 12.25 9.60 -7.52
N HIS A 205 11.29 8.83 -7.03
CA HIS A 205 10.68 8.98 -5.72
C HIS A 205 11.13 7.88 -4.76
N SER A 206 11.00 8.13 -3.46
CA SER A 206 11.30 7.14 -2.43
C SER A 206 10.18 6.11 -2.32
N ASN A 207 10.53 4.85 -2.07
CA ASN A 207 9.57 3.83 -1.65
C ASN A 207 9.31 3.83 -0.13
N ALA A 208 9.97 4.71 0.63
CA ALA A 208 9.71 4.89 2.05
C ALA A 208 8.41 5.68 2.26
N ASP A 209 7.71 5.42 3.37
CA ASP A 209 6.49 6.15 3.72
C ASP A 209 6.75 7.63 4.01
N VAL A 210 7.96 7.94 4.51
CA VAL A 210 8.44 9.29 4.77
C VAL A 210 9.89 9.39 4.32
N TYR A 211 10.19 10.36 3.51
CA TYR A 211 11.53 10.63 3.01
C TYR A 211 11.90 12.09 3.22
N LEU A 212 13.08 12.32 3.80
CA LEU A 212 13.68 13.63 3.98
C LEU A 212 14.96 13.74 3.15
N SER A 213 15.12 14.84 2.49
CA SER A 213 16.35 15.17 1.77
C SER A 213 16.69 16.64 1.88
N ILE A 214 17.93 16.97 1.57
CA ILE A 214 18.33 18.34 1.36
C ILE A 214 18.16 18.63 -0.12
N SER A 215 17.37 19.64 -0.47
CA SER A 215 17.24 20.05 -1.87
C SER A 215 18.49 20.75 -2.36
N ASP A 216 18.73 20.72 -3.68
CA ASP A 216 19.83 21.44 -4.31
C ASP A 216 19.82 22.91 -3.91
N GLN A 217 20.99 23.44 -3.56
CA GLN A 217 21.13 24.68 -2.81
C GLN A 217 21.47 25.86 -3.70
N ASP A 218 20.77 26.93 -3.46
CA ASP A 218 21.31 28.24 -3.81
C ASP A 218 22.31 28.69 -2.72
N THR A 219 23.58 28.39 -2.91
CA THR A 219 24.66 28.77 -1.99
C THR A 219 24.77 30.28 -1.77
N SER A 220 24.08 31.10 -2.56
CA SER A 220 24.02 32.55 -2.43
C SER A 220 23.12 33.02 -1.28
N MET A 221 22.21 32.16 -0.77
CA MET A 221 21.21 32.55 0.24
C MET A 221 21.59 32.18 1.68
N ASN A 222 22.73 31.55 1.91
CA ASN A 222 23.14 31.07 3.25
C ASN A 222 22.01 30.23 3.92
N SER A 223 21.33 29.42 3.18
CA SER A 223 20.19 28.62 3.68
C SER A 223 20.19 27.21 3.11
N VAL A 224 19.54 26.32 3.84
CA VAL A 224 19.38 24.93 3.47
C VAL A 224 17.87 24.60 3.48
N ASP A 225 17.37 24.12 2.35
CA ASP A 225 16.00 23.64 2.25
C ASP A 225 15.95 22.16 2.60
N ILE A 226 15.12 21.84 3.58
CA ILE A 226 14.78 20.45 3.92
C ILE A 226 13.53 20.10 3.17
N TYR A 227 13.63 19.11 2.29
CA TYR A 227 12.52 18.60 1.49
C TYR A 227 11.89 17.38 2.15
N LEU A 228 10.57 17.34 2.19
CA LEU A 228 9.78 16.22 2.69
C LEU A 228 8.93 15.64 1.56
N GLU A 229 9.04 14.36 1.36
CA GLU A 229 8.11 13.54 0.60
C GLU A 229 7.48 12.52 1.56
N ASN A 230 6.16 12.54 1.71
CA ASN A 230 5.46 11.62 2.61
C ASN A 230 4.18 11.08 1.97
N TYR A 231 3.97 9.80 2.15
CA TYR A 231 2.80 9.06 1.67
C TYR A 231 1.78 8.79 2.77
N VAL A 232 2.17 9.03 4.01
CA VAL A 232 1.33 8.92 5.21
C VAL A 232 1.34 10.24 5.97
N PRO A 233 0.30 10.57 6.77
CA PRO A 233 0.30 11.75 7.60
C PRO A 233 1.48 11.76 8.59
N VAL A 234 2.21 12.88 8.68
CA VAL A 234 3.37 13.04 9.55
C VAL A 234 3.04 13.99 10.68
N TYR A 235 3.26 13.56 11.93
CA TYR A 235 2.97 14.33 13.14
C TYR A 235 4.20 15.01 13.75
N GLY A 236 5.39 14.60 13.35
CA GLY A 236 6.63 15.17 13.79
C GLY A 236 7.84 14.54 13.12
N VAL A 237 8.90 15.28 12.98
CA VAL A 237 10.19 14.81 12.47
C VAL A 237 11.31 15.29 13.37
N SER A 238 12.33 14.45 13.52
CA SER A 238 13.58 14.81 14.19
C SER A 238 14.73 14.21 13.41
N PHE A 239 15.71 15.02 13.06
CA PHE A 239 16.90 14.58 12.33
C PHE A 239 18.08 15.47 12.68
N LYS A 240 19.28 15.01 12.38
CA LYS A 240 20.51 15.75 12.57
C LYS A 240 21.19 15.98 11.23
N LEU A 241 21.59 17.24 10.96
CA LEU A 241 22.46 17.55 9.84
C LEU A 241 23.85 17.00 10.12
N ASP A 242 24.41 16.25 9.18
CA ASP A 242 25.80 15.85 9.23
C ASP A 242 26.67 17.01 8.72
N LEU A 243 27.30 17.72 9.64
CA LEU A 243 28.18 18.86 9.36
C LEU A 243 29.64 18.45 9.19
N SER A 244 29.94 17.14 9.26
CA SER A 244 31.34 16.64 9.26
C SER A 244 32.08 16.88 7.95
N GLN A 245 31.35 17.15 6.86
CA GLN A 245 31.92 17.45 5.54
C GLN A 245 32.08 18.96 5.27
N LEU A 246 31.67 19.80 6.23
CA LEU A 246 31.81 21.23 6.08
C LEU A 246 33.21 21.70 6.57
N GLU A 247 33.96 22.32 5.69
CA GLU A 247 35.15 23.04 6.06
C GLU A 247 34.78 24.50 6.38
N ILE A 248 34.85 24.87 7.67
CA ILE A 248 34.56 26.20 8.16
C ILE A 248 35.87 26.96 8.22
N GLN A 249 35.95 28.10 7.53
CA GLN A 249 37.12 28.99 7.52
C GLN A 249 36.70 30.34 8.09
N GLY A 250 37.45 30.85 9.07
CA GLY A 250 37.19 32.13 9.74
C GLY A 250 37.20 31.99 11.25
N ASP A 251 37.01 33.11 11.94
CA ASP A 251 37.06 33.20 13.41
C ASP A 251 35.67 33.18 14.07
N GLY A 252 34.60 32.96 13.27
CA GLY A 252 33.22 32.91 13.75
C GLY A 252 32.72 31.48 13.99
N ASP A 253 31.65 31.37 14.75
CA ASP A 253 30.95 30.12 14.97
C ASP A 253 29.77 29.96 13.99
N LEU A 254 29.58 28.75 13.43
CA LEU A 254 28.38 28.42 12.67
C LEU A 254 27.19 28.38 13.61
N SER A 255 26.21 29.20 13.37
CA SER A 255 24.95 29.16 14.08
C SER A 255 23.76 29.05 13.11
N PHE A 256 22.65 28.62 13.65
CA PHE A 256 21.43 28.40 12.90
C PHE A 256 20.32 29.29 13.46
N GLU A 257 19.49 29.80 12.59
CA GLU A 257 18.28 30.50 13.00
C GLU A 257 17.07 29.59 12.85
N ASP A 258 16.26 29.57 13.90
CA ASP A 258 14.96 28.88 13.86
C ASP A 258 14.11 29.52 12.75
N GLY A 259 13.67 28.70 11.82
CA GLY A 259 12.86 29.16 10.71
C GLY A 259 11.63 28.27 10.55
N VAL A 260 10.48 28.91 10.39
CA VAL A 260 9.26 28.21 9.99
C VAL A 260 8.92 28.65 8.58
N SER A 261 8.87 27.71 7.65
CA SER A 261 8.52 27.98 6.25
C SER A 261 7.98 26.69 5.61
N GLY A 262 7.49 26.78 4.39
CA GLY A 262 7.01 25.64 3.63
C GLY A 262 5.89 24.87 4.34
N ARG A 263 5.89 23.57 4.19
CA ARG A 263 4.83 22.70 4.71
C ARG A 263 4.72 22.68 6.24
N ALA A 264 5.82 22.97 6.95
CA ALA A 264 5.78 23.11 8.40
C ALA A 264 5.00 24.36 8.83
N GLU A 265 5.20 25.50 8.14
CA GLU A 265 4.46 26.72 8.38
C GLU A 265 2.97 26.55 8.04
N GLU A 266 2.67 25.98 6.89
CA GLU A 266 1.29 25.72 6.42
C GLU A 266 0.51 24.83 7.40
N SER A 267 1.18 23.92 8.07
CA SER A 267 0.60 22.97 9.06
C SER A 267 0.69 23.50 10.51
N ASN A 268 1.14 24.75 10.71
CA ASN A 268 1.30 25.37 12.03
C ASN A 268 2.22 24.56 12.98
N TRP A 269 3.33 24.10 12.46
CA TRP A 269 4.36 23.41 13.23
C TRP A 269 5.38 24.37 13.81
N THR A 270 6.05 23.95 14.89
CA THR A 270 7.27 24.60 15.37
C THR A 270 8.48 23.84 14.85
N VAL A 271 9.43 24.58 14.32
CA VAL A 271 10.73 24.04 13.90
C VAL A 271 11.80 24.68 14.81
N SER A 272 12.59 23.84 15.47
CA SER A 272 13.68 24.27 16.32
C SER A 272 14.95 23.56 15.91
N ILE A 273 16.08 24.29 15.93
CA ILE A 273 17.40 23.77 15.64
C ILE A 273 18.37 24.12 16.78
N ASN A 274 19.19 23.18 17.21
CA ASN A 274 20.23 23.47 18.18
C ASN A 274 21.58 23.70 17.51
N GLY A 275 22.56 24.21 18.30
CA GLY A 275 23.92 24.52 17.81
C GLY A 275 24.70 23.29 17.28
N GLU A 276 24.21 22.07 17.51
CA GLU A 276 24.81 20.84 16.98
C GLU A 276 24.14 20.36 15.67
N GLY A 277 23.20 21.15 15.12
CA GLY A 277 22.47 20.81 13.91
C GLY A 277 21.35 19.80 14.11
N LEU A 278 20.90 19.53 15.35
CA LEU A 278 19.71 18.74 15.60
C LEU A 278 18.49 19.60 15.34
N ILE A 279 17.66 19.14 14.42
CA ILE A 279 16.41 19.77 14.02
C ILE A 279 15.25 18.93 14.58
N VAL A 280 14.28 19.63 15.18
CA VAL A 280 13.03 19.04 15.64
C VAL A 280 11.89 19.88 15.11
N ALA A 281 11.01 19.26 14.34
CA ALA A 281 9.80 19.89 13.82
C ALA A 281 8.59 19.11 14.33
N LEU A 282 7.70 19.78 15.05
CA LEU A 282 6.56 19.16 15.73
C LEU A 282 5.29 20.02 15.55
N ALA A 283 4.15 19.34 15.43
CA ALA A 283 2.85 19.97 15.51
C ALA A 283 2.66 20.63 16.90
N GLN A 284 2.21 21.88 16.94
CA GLN A 284 1.94 22.61 18.19
C GLN A 284 0.53 22.29 18.72
N GLY A 285 0.43 21.91 19.98
CA GLY A 285 -0.84 21.72 20.68
C GLY A 285 -1.73 20.67 20.01
N SER A 286 -2.86 21.12 19.42
CA SER A 286 -3.75 20.31 18.59
C SER A 286 -3.40 20.42 17.10
N GLY A 287 -2.13 20.69 16.78
CA GLY A 287 -1.68 20.87 15.39
C GLY A 287 -2.01 19.68 14.51
N GLU A 288 -2.39 19.98 13.29
CA GLU A 288 -2.71 18.95 12.29
C GLU A 288 -1.43 18.31 11.78
N PRO A 289 -1.48 17.02 11.41
CA PRO A 289 -0.34 16.38 10.75
C PRO A 289 -0.10 17.02 9.38
N ILE A 290 1.13 17.00 8.92
CA ILE A 290 1.43 17.28 7.50
C ILE A 290 0.82 16.13 6.69
N GLN A 291 -0.15 16.47 5.86
CA GLN A 291 -0.84 15.50 5.00
C GLN A 291 0.12 14.91 3.97
N PRO A 292 -0.17 13.74 3.39
CA PRO A 292 0.61 13.20 2.29
C PRO A 292 0.88 14.21 1.18
N GLY A 293 2.07 14.20 0.62
CA GLY A 293 2.52 15.15 -0.39
C GLY A 293 4.02 15.31 -0.42
N GLU A 294 4.48 16.25 -1.24
CA GLU A 294 5.89 16.56 -1.43
C GLU A 294 6.12 18.10 -1.43
N GLY A 295 7.29 18.51 -1.01
CA GLY A 295 7.68 19.93 -0.99
C GLY A 295 8.66 20.27 0.10
N ILE A 296 9.04 21.53 0.15
CA ILE A 296 9.94 22.03 1.20
C ILE A 296 9.22 21.92 2.55
N LEU A 297 9.79 21.14 3.47
CA LEU A 297 9.32 21.06 4.84
C LEU A 297 9.59 22.36 5.57
N THR A 298 10.84 22.80 5.52
CA THR A 298 11.30 24.05 6.14
C THR A 298 12.61 24.52 5.51
N ARG A 299 12.89 25.80 5.63
CA ARG A 299 14.18 26.41 5.27
C ARG A 299 14.94 26.76 6.53
N ILE A 300 16.17 26.30 6.62
CA ILE A 300 17.08 26.60 7.73
C ILE A 300 18.05 27.71 7.28
N GLN A 301 18.04 28.81 7.99
CA GLN A 301 18.96 29.90 7.74
C GLN A 301 20.29 29.65 8.46
N LEU A 302 21.38 29.77 7.73
CA LEU A 302 22.73 29.69 8.25
C LEU A 302 23.25 31.11 8.57
N ASN A 303 23.69 31.33 9.80
CA ASN A 303 24.37 32.57 10.15
C ASN A 303 25.88 32.35 9.93
N LEU A 304 26.41 33.08 8.95
CA LEU A 304 27.80 32.97 8.50
C LEU A 304 28.61 34.24 8.87
N GLU A 305 28.32 34.85 10.01
CA GLU A 305 29.12 36.02 10.44
C GLU A 305 30.60 35.67 10.59
N ASN A 306 31.43 36.28 9.76
CA ASN A 306 32.92 36.11 9.72
C ASN A 306 33.38 34.69 9.41
N ILE A 307 32.56 33.86 8.79
CA ILE A 307 32.95 32.53 8.32
C ILE A 307 32.61 32.34 6.85
N SER A 308 33.32 31.44 6.19
CA SER A 308 32.96 30.88 4.89
C SER A 308 32.90 29.37 4.99
N ILE A 309 31.99 28.76 4.22
CA ILE A 309 31.80 27.32 4.20
C ILE A 309 32.21 26.81 2.82
N SER A 310 32.97 25.72 2.81
CA SER A 310 33.18 24.90 1.60
C SER A 310 32.82 23.45 1.88
N VAL A 311 32.33 22.73 0.85
CA VAL A 311 32.01 21.31 0.92
C VAL A 311 33.11 20.56 0.18
N SER A 312 33.79 19.65 0.87
CA SER A 312 34.71 18.73 0.20
C SER A 312 33.95 17.49 -0.30
N TYR A 313 33.92 17.31 -1.60
CA TYR A 313 33.45 16.05 -2.21
C TYR A 313 34.62 15.08 -2.25
N THR A 314 34.54 14.00 -1.46
CA THR A 314 35.48 12.86 -1.54
C THR A 314 34.87 11.73 -2.39
#